data_4b5aedb047570ebf4f938b834d5fa035
#
_entry.id   4b5aedb047570ebf4f938b834d5fa035
#
_cell.length_a   1.000
_cell.length_b   1.000
_cell.length_c   1.000
_cell.angle_alpha   90.00
_cell.angle_beta   90.00
_cell.angle_gamma   90.00
#
_symmetry.space_group_name_H-M   'P 1'
#
loop_
_entity.id
_entity.type
_entity.pdbx_description
1 polymer ?
#
loop_
_entity_poly.entity_id
_entity_poly.type
_entity_poly.pdbx_seq_one_letter_code
_entity_poly.pdbx_strand_id
1 'polypeptide(L)'
;FEDLLSPLVSAHAKRGEVDEADQVFQRLLDTGARPSLRALTALLNAYRYAGEAGAVFRLWDHVFRVALDTCRSTAPAASGADAPVAFDQRNLLCLPLSIVIDFASRSGLHDRVAQEWNRVKRAGFAFDPHNWNHLCAALARADRLGDALQVIEHVLPHVPPAWERGMPVRAPHAAPAAHAEK
;
A
#
# COMPACT_ATOMS: atom_id res chain seq x y z
N PHE A 1 -14.07 -0.16 -20.45
CA PHE A 1 -13.12 -1.20 -20.88
C PHE A 1 -12.23 -1.65 -19.73
N GLU A 2 -11.69 -0.74 -18.94
CA GLU A 2 -10.84 -1.04 -17.79
C GLU A 2 -11.56 -1.87 -16.72
N ASP A 3 -12.82 -1.57 -16.46
CA ASP A 3 -13.65 -2.29 -15.48
C ASP A 3 -13.88 -3.76 -15.85
N LEU A 4 -13.75 -4.11 -17.13
CA LEU A 4 -13.86 -5.49 -17.60
C LEU A 4 -12.51 -6.23 -17.56
N LEU A 5 -11.40 -5.54 -17.84
CA LEU A 5 -10.08 -6.17 -17.94
C LEU A 5 -9.43 -6.40 -16.57
N SER A 6 -9.64 -5.50 -15.60
CA SER A 6 -9.10 -5.67 -14.25
C SER A 6 -9.56 -6.95 -13.54
N PRO A 7 -10.85 -7.36 -13.59
CA PRO A 7 -11.28 -8.65 -13.07
C PRO A 7 -10.64 -9.84 -13.79
N LEU A 8 -10.41 -9.75 -15.11
CA LEU A 8 -9.76 -10.83 -15.88
C LEU A 8 -8.29 -11.00 -15.45
N VAL A 9 -7.55 -9.90 -15.35
CA VAL A 9 -6.17 -9.93 -14.79
C VAL A 9 -6.17 -10.58 -13.42
N SER A 10 -7.10 -10.21 -12.55
CA SER A 10 -7.21 -10.79 -11.21
C SER A 10 -7.58 -12.28 -11.22
N ALA A 11 -8.42 -12.72 -12.17
CA ALA A 11 -8.81 -14.11 -12.31
C ALA A 11 -7.65 -14.99 -12.76
N HIS A 12 -6.90 -14.56 -13.78
CA HIS A 12 -5.69 -15.24 -14.25
C HIS A 12 -4.61 -15.25 -13.16
N ALA A 13 -4.44 -14.13 -12.44
CA ALA A 13 -3.52 -14.02 -11.32
C ALA A 13 -3.76 -15.09 -10.24
N LYS A 14 -5.02 -15.28 -9.86
CA LYS A 14 -5.40 -16.27 -8.82
C LYS A 14 -5.16 -17.72 -9.27
N ARG A 15 -5.11 -17.97 -10.58
CA ARG A 15 -4.82 -19.28 -11.15
C ARG A 15 -3.32 -19.50 -11.37
N GLY A 16 -2.49 -18.47 -11.17
CA GLY A 16 -1.06 -18.54 -11.50
C GLY A 16 -0.77 -18.44 -12.98
N GLU A 17 -1.75 -18.06 -13.80
CA GLU A 17 -1.67 -17.87 -15.25
C GLU A 17 -1.09 -16.48 -15.55
N VAL A 18 0.22 -16.32 -15.38
CA VAL A 18 0.88 -15.00 -15.42
C VAL A 18 0.94 -14.45 -16.83
N ASP A 19 1.25 -15.32 -17.79
CA ASP A 19 1.35 -14.94 -19.21
C ASP A 19 0.01 -14.44 -19.74
N GLU A 20 -1.09 -15.06 -19.34
CA GLU A 20 -2.44 -14.63 -19.67
C GLU A 20 -2.78 -13.30 -18.98
N ALA A 21 -2.40 -13.15 -17.71
CA ALA A 21 -2.59 -11.88 -16.99
C ALA A 21 -1.83 -10.74 -17.66
N ASP A 22 -0.59 -10.97 -18.10
CA ASP A 22 0.23 -10.01 -18.84
C ASP A 22 -0.38 -9.68 -20.20
N GLN A 23 -0.84 -10.67 -20.95
CA GLN A 23 -1.49 -10.44 -22.25
C GLN A 23 -2.75 -9.57 -22.10
N VAL A 24 -3.59 -9.86 -21.10
CA VAL A 24 -4.78 -9.04 -20.83
C VAL A 24 -4.37 -7.61 -20.45
N PHE A 25 -3.34 -7.46 -19.63
CA PHE A 25 -2.83 -6.16 -19.23
C PHE A 25 -2.22 -5.40 -20.41
N GLN A 26 -1.45 -6.08 -21.27
CA GLN A 26 -0.90 -5.45 -22.47
C GLN A 26 -2.00 -4.97 -23.42
N ARG A 27 -3.07 -5.75 -23.61
CA ARG A 27 -4.24 -5.31 -24.39
C ARG A 27 -4.88 -4.05 -23.80
N LEU A 28 -4.90 -3.92 -22.46
CA LEU A 28 -5.36 -2.67 -21.83
C LEU A 28 -4.47 -1.47 -22.23
N LEU A 29 -3.16 -1.66 -22.20
CA LEU A 29 -2.21 -0.62 -22.61
C LEU A 29 -2.36 -0.25 -24.09
N ASP A 30 -2.57 -1.23 -24.96
CA ASP A 30 -2.73 -1.05 -26.42
C ASP A 30 -3.97 -0.23 -26.77
N THR A 31 -4.97 -0.17 -25.90
CA THR A 31 -6.13 0.72 -26.06
C THR A 31 -5.80 2.19 -25.78
N GLY A 32 -4.57 2.51 -25.36
CA GLY A 32 -4.17 3.85 -24.95
C GLY A 32 -4.71 4.26 -23.57
N ALA A 33 -5.37 3.35 -22.87
CA ALA A 33 -5.86 3.57 -21.52
C ALA A 33 -4.68 3.66 -20.53
N ARG A 34 -4.79 4.57 -19.56
CA ARG A 34 -3.87 4.60 -18.41
C ARG A 34 -4.37 3.58 -17.40
N PRO A 35 -3.56 2.55 -17.05
CA PRO A 35 -4.00 1.56 -16.09
C PRO A 35 -4.30 2.21 -14.74
N SER A 36 -5.44 1.87 -14.17
CA SER A 36 -5.76 2.29 -12.80
C SER A 36 -4.85 1.58 -11.79
N LEU A 37 -4.73 2.19 -10.62
CA LEU A 37 -4.01 1.58 -9.51
C LEU A 37 -4.58 0.20 -9.16
N ARG A 38 -5.87 -0.02 -9.37
CA ARG A 38 -6.55 -1.31 -9.17
C ARG A 38 -6.06 -2.38 -10.15
N ALA A 39 -5.96 -2.04 -11.44
CA ALA A 39 -5.45 -2.97 -12.47
C ALA A 39 -3.99 -3.34 -12.21
N LEU A 40 -3.16 -2.34 -11.90
CA LEU A 40 -1.75 -2.55 -11.52
C LEU A 40 -1.61 -3.43 -10.27
N THR A 41 -2.45 -3.22 -9.26
CA THR A 41 -2.45 -4.03 -8.03
C THR A 41 -2.85 -5.48 -8.31
N ALA A 42 -3.81 -5.70 -9.22
CA ALA A 42 -4.20 -7.05 -9.63
C ALA A 42 -3.04 -7.78 -10.32
N LEU A 43 -2.33 -7.11 -11.23
CA LEU A 43 -1.15 -7.67 -11.90
C LEU A 43 0.01 -7.89 -10.92
N LEU A 44 0.23 -6.97 -9.99
CA LEU A 44 1.23 -7.15 -8.92
C LEU A 44 0.98 -8.42 -8.11
N ASN A 45 -0.29 -8.72 -7.83
CA ASN A 45 -0.67 -9.94 -7.14
C ASN A 45 -0.47 -11.19 -8.02
N ALA A 46 -0.62 -11.08 -9.36
CA ALA A 46 -0.29 -12.15 -10.30
C ALA A 46 1.19 -12.54 -10.20
N TYR A 47 2.08 -11.56 -10.33
CA TYR A 47 3.51 -11.79 -10.23
C TYR A 47 3.94 -12.34 -8.86
N ARG A 48 3.27 -11.89 -7.79
CA ARG A 48 3.49 -12.47 -6.45
C ARG A 48 3.18 -13.97 -6.41
N TYR A 49 2.07 -14.39 -7.00
CA TYR A 49 1.70 -15.82 -7.05
C TYR A 49 2.64 -16.64 -7.90
N ALA A 50 3.16 -16.06 -8.98
CA ALA A 50 4.15 -16.70 -9.84
C ALA A 50 5.56 -16.78 -9.22
N GLY A 51 5.82 -16.02 -8.17
CA GLY A 51 7.16 -15.96 -7.56
C GLY A 51 8.16 -15.11 -8.34
N GLU A 52 7.70 -14.28 -9.28
CA GLU A 52 8.52 -13.48 -10.21
C GLU A 52 9.05 -12.20 -9.54
N ALA A 53 10.10 -12.34 -8.71
CA ALA A 53 10.64 -11.23 -7.91
C ALA A 53 10.99 -10.00 -8.74
N GLY A 54 11.64 -10.17 -9.88
CA GLY A 54 12.01 -9.05 -10.76
C GLY A 54 10.80 -8.29 -11.28
N ALA A 55 9.73 -9.00 -11.65
CA ALA A 55 8.48 -8.40 -12.12
C ALA A 55 7.73 -7.69 -10.99
N VAL A 56 7.65 -8.31 -9.80
CA VAL A 56 7.02 -7.72 -8.61
C VAL A 56 7.62 -6.35 -8.30
N PHE A 57 8.94 -6.24 -8.20
CA PHE A 57 9.56 -4.95 -7.81
C PHE A 57 9.54 -3.92 -8.94
N ARG A 58 9.69 -4.31 -10.20
CA ARG A 58 9.52 -3.37 -11.34
C ARG A 58 8.11 -2.80 -11.39
N LEU A 59 7.10 -3.66 -11.23
CA LEU A 59 5.71 -3.21 -11.23
C LEU A 59 5.38 -2.37 -9.99
N TRP A 60 5.92 -2.74 -8.82
CA TRP A 60 5.80 -1.94 -7.61
C TRP A 60 6.32 -0.52 -7.78
N ASP A 61 7.48 -0.34 -8.42
CA ASP A 61 8.01 0.99 -8.73
C ASP A 61 7.07 1.80 -9.62
N HIS A 62 6.37 1.14 -10.54
CA HIS A 62 5.36 1.80 -11.38
C HIS A 62 4.10 2.14 -10.57
N VAL A 63 3.59 1.22 -9.77
CA VAL A 63 2.46 1.44 -8.83
C VAL A 63 2.73 2.65 -7.92
N PHE A 64 3.92 2.72 -7.35
CA PHE A 64 4.31 3.80 -6.46
C PHE A 64 4.32 5.16 -7.18
N ARG A 65 4.85 5.23 -8.42
CA ARG A 65 4.82 6.45 -9.23
C ARG A 65 3.40 6.88 -9.57
N VAL A 66 2.56 5.95 -10.02
CA VAL A 66 1.15 6.23 -10.35
C VAL A 66 0.40 6.77 -9.12
N ALA A 67 0.62 6.20 -7.94
CA ALA A 67 0.02 6.71 -6.71
C ALA A 67 0.47 8.14 -6.39
N LEU A 68 1.77 8.44 -6.52
CA LEU A 68 2.29 9.80 -6.33
C LEU A 68 1.70 10.79 -7.33
N ASP A 69 1.61 10.42 -8.60
CA ASP A 69 1.07 11.28 -9.65
C ASP A 69 -0.43 11.54 -9.44
N THR A 70 -1.16 10.53 -8.96
CA THR A 70 -2.57 10.68 -8.58
C THR A 70 -2.72 11.71 -7.44
N CYS A 71 -1.87 11.62 -6.41
CA CYS A 71 -1.89 12.58 -5.30
C CYS A 71 -1.55 14.00 -5.76
N ARG A 72 -0.60 14.16 -6.67
CA ARG A 72 -0.21 15.48 -7.22
C ARG A 72 -1.30 16.09 -8.08
N SER A 73 -1.99 15.28 -8.88
CA SER A 73 -3.03 15.76 -9.80
C SER A 73 -4.28 16.26 -9.07
N THR A 74 -4.50 15.83 -7.84
CA THR A 74 -5.65 16.23 -7.02
C THR A 74 -5.30 17.30 -5.99
N ALA A 75 -4.00 17.61 -5.81
CA ALA A 75 -3.57 18.71 -4.96
C ALA A 75 -4.00 20.06 -5.55
N PRO A 76 -4.48 21.03 -4.75
CA PRO A 76 -4.78 22.35 -5.25
C PRO A 76 -3.52 23.01 -5.82
N ALA A 77 -3.66 23.74 -6.92
CA ALA A 77 -2.55 24.32 -7.71
C ALA A 77 -1.59 25.24 -6.91
N ALA A 78 -1.95 25.63 -5.71
CA ALA A 78 -1.13 26.43 -4.78
C ALA A 78 -0.16 25.61 -3.92
N SER A 79 -0.25 24.28 -3.96
CA SER A 79 0.61 23.40 -3.17
C SER A 79 1.87 23.08 -3.96
N GLY A 80 3.07 23.41 -3.41
CA GLY A 80 4.35 23.10 -4.04
C GLY A 80 4.60 21.59 -4.17
N ALA A 81 5.69 21.22 -4.86
CA ALA A 81 6.07 19.83 -5.14
C ALA A 81 6.22 18.93 -3.89
N ASP A 82 6.41 19.53 -2.72
CA ASP A 82 6.55 18.86 -1.41
C ASP A 82 5.24 18.86 -0.59
N ALA A 83 4.09 19.14 -1.21
CA ALA A 83 2.81 19.13 -0.50
C ALA A 83 2.53 17.72 0.07
N PRO A 84 2.06 17.63 1.33
CA PRO A 84 1.72 16.35 1.94
C PRO A 84 0.56 15.69 1.16
N VAL A 85 0.60 14.35 1.08
CA VAL A 85 -0.46 13.55 0.45
C VAL A 85 -1.81 13.91 1.08
N ALA A 86 -2.82 14.21 0.25
CA ALA A 86 -4.15 14.53 0.72
C ALA A 86 -4.73 13.38 1.57
N PHE A 87 -5.51 13.72 2.59
CA PHE A 87 -5.98 12.75 3.60
C PHE A 87 -6.73 11.56 2.98
N ASP A 88 -7.58 11.82 2.01
CA ASP A 88 -8.39 10.83 1.28
C ASP A 88 -7.55 9.88 0.41
N GLN A 89 -6.32 10.28 0.06
CA GLN A 89 -5.42 9.53 -0.82
C GLN A 89 -4.32 8.79 -0.07
N ARG A 90 -4.17 9.01 1.22
CA ARG A 90 -3.11 8.36 2.02
C ARG A 90 -3.16 6.84 1.98
N ASN A 91 -4.33 6.26 1.75
CA ASN A 91 -4.55 4.81 1.76
C ASN A 91 -4.33 4.13 0.39
N LEU A 92 -3.99 4.87 -0.66
CA LEU A 92 -3.84 4.32 -2.02
C LEU A 92 -2.86 3.16 -2.12
N LEU A 93 -1.81 3.17 -1.31
CA LEU A 93 -0.77 2.14 -1.32
C LEU A 93 -0.96 1.02 -0.29
N CYS A 94 -2.00 1.05 0.57
CA CYS A 94 -2.16 0.04 1.61
C CYS A 94 -2.21 -1.40 1.05
N LEU A 95 -3.07 -1.66 0.07
CA LEU A 95 -3.18 -2.98 -0.53
C LEU A 95 -1.95 -3.39 -1.35
N PRO A 96 -1.44 -2.56 -2.29
CA PRO A 96 -0.21 -2.88 -3.01
C PRO A 96 0.99 -3.13 -2.10
N LEU A 97 1.17 -2.32 -1.07
CA LEU A 97 2.25 -2.49 -0.10
C LEU A 97 2.16 -3.82 0.64
N SER A 98 0.97 -4.24 1.08
CA SER A 98 0.78 -5.54 1.72
C SER A 98 1.26 -6.69 0.84
N ILE A 99 0.97 -6.63 -0.48
CA ILE A 99 1.42 -7.63 -1.45
C ILE A 99 2.94 -7.69 -1.51
N VAL A 100 3.60 -6.52 -1.60
CA VAL A 100 5.06 -6.42 -1.71
C VAL A 100 5.76 -6.88 -0.42
N ILE A 101 5.27 -6.46 0.73
CA ILE A 101 5.85 -6.83 2.03
C ILE A 101 5.71 -8.34 2.28
N ASP A 102 4.52 -8.91 2.01
CA ASP A 102 4.33 -10.37 2.14
C ASP A 102 5.27 -11.13 1.20
N PHE A 103 5.35 -10.72 -0.08
CA PHE A 103 6.23 -11.33 -1.05
C PHE A 103 7.71 -11.25 -0.64
N ALA A 104 8.20 -10.04 -0.33
CA ALA A 104 9.60 -9.82 0.05
C ALA A 104 9.98 -10.63 1.30
N SER A 105 9.10 -10.64 2.29
CA SER A 105 9.28 -11.37 3.55
C SER A 105 9.36 -12.89 3.33
N ARG A 106 8.47 -13.46 2.52
CA ARG A 106 8.47 -14.90 2.19
C ARG A 106 9.66 -15.32 1.35
N SER A 107 10.16 -14.41 0.52
CA SER A 107 11.35 -14.62 -0.32
C SER A 107 12.68 -14.38 0.43
N GLY A 108 12.65 -14.09 1.74
CA GLY A 108 13.85 -13.81 2.53
C GLY A 108 14.50 -12.45 2.25
N LEU A 109 13.82 -11.57 1.51
CA LEU A 109 14.32 -10.25 1.12
C LEU A 109 14.03 -9.21 2.22
N HIS A 110 14.52 -9.43 3.42
CA HIS A 110 14.19 -8.64 4.60
C HIS A 110 14.61 -7.16 4.49
N ASP A 111 15.72 -6.88 3.85
CA ASP A 111 16.18 -5.50 3.60
C ASP A 111 15.21 -4.74 2.69
N ARG A 112 14.60 -5.42 1.70
CA ARG A 112 13.56 -4.81 0.84
C ARG A 112 12.31 -4.46 1.63
N VAL A 113 11.92 -5.27 2.60
CA VAL A 113 10.79 -4.94 3.50
C VAL A 113 11.01 -3.58 4.17
N ALA A 114 12.19 -3.39 4.77
CA ALA A 114 12.54 -2.14 5.45
C ALA A 114 12.63 -0.95 4.47
N GLN A 115 13.22 -1.17 3.29
CA GLN A 115 13.35 -0.14 2.26
C GLN A 115 11.98 0.36 1.79
N GLU A 116 11.08 -0.56 1.39
CA GLU A 116 9.78 -0.17 0.83
C GLU A 116 8.86 0.41 1.90
N TRP A 117 8.90 -0.12 3.13
CA TRP A 117 8.20 0.48 4.26
C TRP A 117 8.60 1.93 4.49
N ASN A 118 9.90 2.19 4.58
CA ASN A 118 10.43 3.53 4.79
C ASN A 118 10.17 4.46 3.59
N ARG A 119 10.17 3.93 2.38
CA ARG A 119 9.84 4.68 1.16
C ARG A 119 8.41 5.21 1.20
N VAL A 120 7.45 4.34 1.52
CA VAL A 120 6.02 4.68 1.64
C VAL A 120 5.79 5.68 2.78
N LYS A 121 6.45 5.45 3.94
CA LYS A 121 6.39 6.36 5.09
C LYS A 121 6.90 7.77 4.76
N ARG A 122 8.07 7.88 4.11
CA ARG A 122 8.65 9.18 3.73
C ARG A 122 7.80 9.92 2.71
N ALA A 123 7.10 9.21 1.85
CA ALA A 123 6.18 9.80 0.89
C ALA A 123 4.85 10.29 1.52
N GLY A 124 4.62 10.04 2.82
CA GLY A 124 3.44 10.53 3.54
C GLY A 124 2.19 9.66 3.39
N PHE A 125 2.31 8.46 2.82
CA PHE A 125 1.19 7.51 2.78
C PHE A 125 0.93 6.90 4.15
N ALA A 126 -0.32 6.52 4.39
CA ALA A 126 -0.74 5.86 5.62
C ALA A 126 -0.55 4.34 5.54
N PHE A 127 -0.51 3.72 6.70
CA PHE A 127 -0.51 2.27 6.87
C PHE A 127 -1.81 1.84 7.54
N ASP A 128 -2.41 0.79 7.01
CA ASP A 128 -3.60 0.19 7.60
C ASP A 128 -3.23 -0.97 8.56
N PRO A 129 -4.18 -1.50 9.34
CA PRO A 129 -3.91 -2.64 10.22
C PRO A 129 -3.33 -3.85 9.49
N HIS A 130 -3.70 -4.02 8.21
CA HIS A 130 -3.22 -5.12 7.39
C HIS A 130 -1.72 -4.98 7.07
N ASN A 131 -1.29 -3.76 6.74
CA ASN A 131 0.14 -3.46 6.54
C ASN A 131 0.95 -3.75 7.81
N TRP A 132 0.47 -3.32 8.97
CA TRP A 132 1.14 -3.57 10.24
C TRP A 132 1.24 -5.06 10.57
N ASN A 133 0.18 -5.83 10.30
CA ASN A 133 0.22 -7.29 10.46
C ASN A 133 1.26 -7.95 9.54
N HIS A 134 1.36 -7.51 8.28
CA HIS A 134 2.39 -7.99 7.37
C HIS A 134 3.80 -7.60 7.82
N LEU A 135 3.98 -6.40 8.39
CA LEU A 135 5.26 -6.00 8.95
C LEU A 135 5.65 -6.86 10.15
N CYS A 136 4.74 -7.11 11.10
CA CYS A 136 4.98 -8.00 12.23
C CYS A 136 5.38 -9.42 11.77
N ALA A 137 4.66 -9.97 10.79
CA ALA A 137 4.98 -11.26 10.21
C ALA A 137 6.34 -11.27 9.51
N ALA A 138 6.71 -10.17 8.83
CA ALA A 138 8.01 -10.03 8.19
C ALA A 138 9.15 -9.94 9.21
N LEU A 139 8.96 -9.19 10.29
CA LEU A 139 9.92 -9.10 11.40
C LEU A 139 10.12 -10.45 12.09
N ALA A 140 9.04 -11.18 12.33
CA ALA A 140 9.11 -12.53 12.90
C ALA A 140 9.90 -13.52 12.00
N ARG A 141 9.69 -13.46 10.67
CA ARG A 141 10.46 -14.28 9.71
C ARG A 141 11.93 -13.89 9.61
N ALA A 142 12.25 -12.64 9.93
CA ALA A 142 13.62 -12.13 10.00
C ALA A 142 14.30 -12.40 11.36
N ASP A 143 13.68 -13.22 12.23
CA ASP A 143 14.13 -13.49 13.60
C ASP A 143 14.22 -12.24 14.51
N ARG A 144 13.41 -11.22 14.18
CA ARG A 144 13.32 -9.95 14.92
C ARG A 144 12.05 -9.90 15.79
N LEU A 145 11.87 -10.91 16.63
CA LEU A 145 10.66 -11.07 17.47
C LEU A 145 10.45 -9.89 18.43
N GLY A 146 11.53 -9.34 19.00
CA GLY A 146 11.46 -8.18 19.89
C GLY A 146 10.83 -6.96 19.20
N ASP A 147 11.25 -6.68 17.97
CA ASP A 147 10.69 -5.57 17.18
C ASP A 147 9.23 -5.83 16.80
N ALA A 148 8.89 -7.07 16.45
CA ALA A 148 7.50 -7.43 16.16
C ALA A 148 6.59 -7.22 17.39
N LEU A 149 7.03 -7.62 18.59
CA LEU A 149 6.30 -7.39 19.84
C LEU A 149 6.14 -5.90 20.13
N GLN A 150 7.17 -5.08 19.93
CA GLN A 150 7.07 -3.63 20.08
C GLN A 150 5.99 -3.02 19.16
N VAL A 151 5.89 -3.48 17.91
CA VAL A 151 4.84 -3.04 17.01
C VAL A 151 3.46 -3.44 17.53
N ILE A 152 3.31 -4.67 18.02
CA ILE A 152 2.04 -5.18 18.55
C ILE A 152 1.62 -4.39 19.80
N GLU A 153 2.54 -4.11 20.70
CA GLU A 153 2.22 -3.47 21.99
C GLU A 153 2.04 -1.96 21.88
N HIS A 154 2.82 -1.28 21.03
CA HIS A 154 2.89 0.16 21.02
C HIS A 154 2.29 0.84 19.78
N VAL A 155 2.13 0.10 18.69
CA VAL A 155 1.60 0.67 17.43
C VAL A 155 0.18 0.19 17.15
N LEU A 156 -0.06 -1.12 17.16
CA LEU A 156 -1.36 -1.68 16.77
C LEU A 156 -2.55 -1.17 17.60
N PRO A 157 -2.45 -0.92 18.91
CA PRO A 157 -3.56 -0.36 19.68
C PRO A 157 -4.00 1.04 19.24
N HIS A 158 -3.11 1.76 18.54
CA HIS A 158 -3.36 3.13 18.06
C HIS A 158 -3.71 3.20 16.57
N VAL A 159 -3.68 2.05 15.86
CA VAL A 159 -4.06 2.01 14.44
C VAL A 159 -5.58 1.95 14.33
N PRO A 160 -6.22 2.92 13.66
CA PRO A 160 -7.68 2.92 13.52
C PRO A 160 -8.17 1.64 12.83
N PRO A 161 -9.29 1.07 13.28
CA PRO A 161 -9.89 -0.08 12.63
C PRO A 161 -10.27 0.23 11.17
N ALA A 162 -10.40 -0.81 10.36
CA ALA A 162 -10.60 -0.69 8.91
C ALA A 162 -11.83 0.15 8.51
N TRP A 163 -12.88 0.18 9.34
CA TRP A 163 -14.11 0.93 9.10
C TRP A 163 -13.99 2.43 9.41
N GLU A 164 -12.99 2.86 10.20
CA GLU A 164 -12.70 4.28 10.45
C GLU A 164 -11.81 4.90 9.37
N ARG A 165 -11.32 4.11 8.43
CA ARG A 165 -10.50 4.57 7.33
C ARG A 165 -11.31 5.47 6.41
N GLY A 166 -10.98 6.76 6.40
CA GLY A 166 -11.68 7.79 5.64
C GLY A 166 -12.42 8.81 6.52
N MET A 167 -12.52 8.58 7.83
CA MET A 167 -12.95 9.63 8.72
C MET A 167 -11.76 10.53 9.12
N PRO A 168 -11.93 11.85 9.19
CA PRO A 168 -10.91 12.73 9.72
C PRO A 168 -10.56 12.27 11.14
N VAL A 169 -9.26 12.10 11.40
CA VAL A 169 -8.77 11.78 12.75
C VAL A 169 -9.33 12.83 13.70
N ARG A 170 -10.24 12.42 14.57
CA ARG A 170 -10.78 13.29 15.61
C ARG A 170 -9.58 13.73 16.45
N ALA A 171 -9.29 15.04 16.46
CA ALA A 171 -8.25 15.57 17.33
C ALA A 171 -8.53 15.07 18.76
N PRO A 172 -7.51 14.61 19.52
CA PRO A 172 -7.72 14.21 20.90
C PRO A 172 -8.44 15.35 21.61
N HIS A 173 -9.60 15.06 22.22
CA HIS A 173 -10.36 16.03 22.98
C HIS A 173 -9.40 16.69 23.97
N ALA A 174 -9.18 18.00 23.80
CA ALA A 174 -8.56 18.78 24.84
C ALA A 174 -9.33 18.51 26.14
N ALA A 175 -8.64 18.07 27.17
CA ALA A 175 -9.22 17.82 28.47
C ALA A 175 -9.99 19.10 28.89
N PRO A 176 -11.21 18.99 29.43
CA PRO A 176 -11.94 20.16 29.90
C PRO A 176 -11.09 20.87 30.94
N ALA A 177 -10.85 22.16 30.72
CA ALA A 177 -10.15 23.00 31.67
C ALA A 177 -10.84 22.86 33.04
N ALA A 178 -10.08 22.45 34.04
CA ALA A 178 -10.53 22.37 35.40
C ALA A 178 -11.00 23.77 35.80
N HIS A 179 -12.28 23.92 36.07
CA HIS A 179 -12.82 25.12 36.68
C HIS A 179 -12.15 25.29 38.05
N ALA A 180 -11.28 26.28 38.15
CA ALA A 180 -10.81 26.77 39.43
C ALA A 180 -11.99 27.48 40.09
N GLU A 181 -12.59 26.85 41.09
CA GLU A 181 -13.48 27.51 42.03
C GLU A 181 -12.66 28.46 42.91
N LYS A 182 -13.11 29.70 42.92
CA LYS A 182 -12.76 30.67 43.96
C LYS A 182 -13.82 30.66 45.03
#